data_0ec722ba106c804de00b30811d1af500
#
_entry.id   0ec722ba106c804de00b30811d1af500
#
_cell.length_a   1.000
_cell.length_b   1.000
_cell.length_c   1.000
_cell.angle_alpha   90.00
_cell.angle_beta   90.00
_cell.angle_gamma   90.00
#
_symmetry.space_group_name_H-M   'P 1'
#
loop_
_entity.id
_entity.type
_entity.pdbx_description
1 polymer ?
#
loop_
_entity_poly.entity_id
_entity_poly.type
_entity_poly.pdbx_seq_one_letter_code
_entity_poly.pdbx_strand_id
1 'polypeptide(L)'
;LYACKKAHIPYKIKDENLRLIVGKYNSSGYNSGGYNESIVKAAMSLYPDNPDAQTNYISANILPEDIYWAWDSVADQNKYRIMRKDSNEFKDLAKAVSGAIIANHIASAFNAARVTKKNKTDIGIGLNHEFKPLLTCNYKF
;
A
#
# COMPACT_ATOMS: atom_id res chain seq x y z
N LEU A 1 -9.80 -11.14 2.06
CA LEU A 1 -10.75 -12.23 2.36
C LEU A 1 -11.77 -11.85 3.44
N TYR A 2 -11.35 -11.27 4.58
CA TYR A 2 -12.27 -10.91 5.67
C TYR A 2 -13.36 -9.93 5.20
N ALA A 3 -12.98 -8.84 4.54
CA ALA A 3 -13.93 -7.85 4.02
C ALA A 3 -14.87 -8.48 2.97
N CYS A 4 -14.37 -9.32 2.07
CA CYS A 4 -15.21 -9.99 1.08
C CYS A 4 -16.26 -10.90 1.72
N LYS A 5 -15.89 -11.58 2.82
CA LYS A 5 -16.80 -12.48 3.55
C LYS A 5 -17.83 -11.73 4.39
N LYS A 6 -17.40 -10.67 5.10
CA LYS A 6 -18.20 -9.98 6.12
C LYS A 6 -18.92 -8.73 5.60
N ALA A 7 -18.40 -8.13 4.53
CA ALA A 7 -19.02 -6.98 3.88
C ALA A 7 -19.70 -7.35 2.55
N HIS A 8 -19.82 -8.64 2.23
CA HIS A 8 -20.44 -9.15 1.00
C HIS A 8 -19.84 -8.60 -0.30
N ILE A 9 -18.54 -8.27 -0.28
CA ILE A 9 -17.86 -7.78 -1.47
C ILE A 9 -17.57 -8.96 -2.41
N PRO A 10 -17.99 -8.92 -3.69
CA PRO A 10 -17.88 -10.06 -4.59
C PRO A 10 -16.44 -10.38 -5.05
N TYR A 11 -15.50 -9.46 -4.84
CA TYR A 11 -14.10 -9.60 -5.26
C TYR A 11 -13.12 -9.11 -4.19
N LYS A 12 -11.85 -9.52 -4.32
CA LYS A 12 -10.79 -9.08 -3.42
C LYS A 12 -10.43 -7.62 -3.70
N ILE A 13 -10.55 -6.76 -2.69
CA ILE A 13 -10.18 -5.35 -2.78
C ILE A 13 -8.66 -5.23 -2.95
N LYS A 14 -8.22 -4.68 -4.08
CA LYS A 14 -6.81 -4.37 -4.37
C LYS A 14 -6.49 -2.90 -4.17
N ASP A 15 -7.44 -2.01 -4.49
CA ASP A 15 -7.30 -0.57 -4.36
C ASP A 15 -7.28 -0.15 -2.88
N GLU A 16 -6.24 0.61 -2.47
CA GLU A 16 -6.09 1.08 -1.09
C GLU A 16 -7.13 2.14 -0.72
N ASN A 17 -7.52 3.00 -1.66
CA ASN A 17 -8.56 4.01 -1.43
C ASN A 17 -9.92 3.34 -1.18
N LEU A 18 -10.25 2.34 -1.98
CA LEU A 18 -11.48 1.56 -1.77
C LEU A 18 -11.44 0.82 -0.42
N ARG A 19 -10.28 0.27 -0.03
CA ARG A 19 -10.10 -0.35 1.30
C ARG A 19 -10.34 0.63 2.45
N LEU A 20 -9.93 1.90 2.29
CA LEU A 20 -10.23 2.96 3.25
C LEU A 20 -11.72 3.24 3.32
N ILE A 21 -12.37 3.42 2.18
CA ILE A 21 -13.80 3.71 2.05
C ILE A 21 -14.63 2.58 2.68
N VAL A 22 -14.35 1.32 2.36
CA VAL A 22 -14.99 0.13 2.94
C VAL A 22 -14.86 0.08 4.47
N GLY A 23 -13.72 0.49 5.01
CA GLY A 23 -13.54 0.55 6.46
C GLY A 23 -14.23 1.75 7.11
N LYS A 24 -14.49 2.83 6.38
CA LYS A 24 -15.07 4.06 6.91
C LYS A 24 -16.60 4.03 6.94
N TYR A 25 -17.22 3.51 5.89
CA TYR A 25 -18.67 3.51 5.70
C TYR A 25 -19.27 2.13 5.94
N ASN A 26 -20.51 2.09 6.45
CA ASN A 26 -21.19 0.82 6.75
C ASN A 26 -21.65 0.07 5.49
N SER A 27 -21.83 0.79 4.37
CA SER A 27 -22.18 0.21 3.07
C SER A 27 -21.69 1.10 1.91
N SER A 28 -21.76 0.61 0.68
CA SER A 28 -21.61 1.40 -0.54
C SER A 28 -22.83 2.26 -0.86
N GLY A 29 -23.98 1.90 -0.33
CA GLY A 29 -25.29 2.40 -0.74
C GLY A 29 -25.68 3.79 -0.24
N TYR A 30 -26.97 4.09 -0.43
CA TYR A 30 -27.62 5.35 -0.04
C TYR A 30 -28.31 5.27 1.33
N ASN A 31 -28.21 4.14 2.03
CA ASN A 31 -28.73 3.98 3.38
C ASN A 31 -27.88 4.76 4.40
N SER A 32 -28.44 5.02 5.57
CA SER A 32 -27.79 5.79 6.63
C SER A 32 -26.40 5.25 6.97
N GLY A 33 -25.37 6.11 6.87
CA GLY A 33 -23.97 5.75 7.05
C GLY A 33 -23.30 5.10 5.83
N GLY A 34 -23.98 5.05 4.68
CA GLY A 34 -23.44 4.57 3.42
C GLY A 34 -22.53 5.58 2.71
N TYR A 35 -21.68 5.09 1.82
CA TYR A 35 -20.76 5.94 1.06
C TYR A 35 -21.51 6.86 0.08
N ASN A 36 -22.39 6.30 -0.78
CA ASN A 36 -23.14 7.10 -1.75
C ASN A 36 -24.07 8.10 -1.09
N GLU A 37 -24.66 7.78 0.09
CA GLU A 37 -25.39 8.75 0.91
C GLU A 37 -24.49 9.93 1.32
N SER A 38 -23.26 9.67 1.70
CA SER A 38 -22.33 10.72 2.11
C SER A 38 -21.96 11.66 0.94
N ILE A 39 -21.87 11.13 -0.28
CA ILE A 39 -21.64 11.92 -1.51
C ILE A 39 -22.83 12.84 -1.80
N VAL A 40 -24.05 12.32 -1.67
CA VAL A 40 -25.28 13.14 -1.85
C VAL A 40 -25.32 14.27 -0.81
N LYS A 41 -25.07 13.98 0.46
CA LYS A 41 -25.00 15.01 1.52
C LYS A 41 -23.92 16.06 1.24
N ALA A 42 -22.77 15.65 0.77
CA ALA A 42 -21.68 16.54 0.39
C ALA A 42 -22.09 17.45 -0.79
N ALA A 43 -22.74 16.90 -1.82
CA ALA A 43 -23.24 17.67 -2.96
C ALA A 43 -24.25 18.75 -2.52
N MET A 44 -25.21 18.38 -1.69
CA MET A 44 -26.21 19.33 -1.14
C MET A 44 -25.58 20.44 -0.31
N SER A 45 -24.54 20.10 0.46
CA SER A 45 -23.80 21.08 1.27
C SER A 45 -22.93 22.03 0.45
N LEU A 46 -22.28 21.50 -0.61
CA LEU A 46 -21.39 22.29 -1.47
C LEU A 46 -22.15 23.17 -2.47
N TYR A 47 -23.31 22.72 -2.91
CA TYR A 47 -24.09 23.37 -3.97
C TYR A 47 -25.59 23.52 -3.57
N PRO A 48 -25.91 24.22 -2.46
CA PRO A 48 -27.27 24.21 -1.89
C PRO A 48 -28.35 24.71 -2.87
N ASP A 49 -28.03 25.64 -3.74
CA ASP A 49 -28.95 26.28 -4.65
C ASP A 49 -28.74 25.94 -6.13
N ASN A 50 -27.94 24.89 -6.41
CA ASN A 50 -27.58 24.50 -7.78
C ASN A 50 -27.76 22.99 -8.02
N PRO A 51 -28.96 22.55 -8.45
CA PRO A 51 -29.28 21.14 -8.69
C PRO A 51 -28.41 20.49 -9.77
N ASP A 52 -28.02 21.24 -10.80
CA ASP A 52 -27.19 20.72 -11.88
C ASP A 52 -25.76 20.44 -11.37
N ALA A 53 -25.20 21.34 -10.57
CA ALA A 53 -23.89 21.13 -9.93
C ALA A 53 -23.95 19.95 -8.92
N GLN A 54 -25.04 19.80 -8.17
CA GLN A 54 -25.24 18.64 -7.30
C GLN A 54 -25.22 17.32 -8.11
N THR A 55 -26.00 17.27 -9.19
CA THR A 55 -26.07 16.08 -10.06
C THR A 55 -24.71 15.73 -10.66
N ASN A 56 -23.98 16.73 -11.17
CA ASN A 56 -22.65 16.55 -11.72
C ASN A 56 -21.64 16.04 -10.65
N TYR A 57 -21.70 16.61 -9.44
CA TYR A 57 -20.85 16.15 -8.33
C TYR A 57 -21.16 14.72 -7.93
N ILE A 58 -22.44 14.38 -7.80
CA ILE A 58 -22.89 13.03 -7.42
C ILE A 58 -22.41 12.02 -8.47
N SER A 59 -22.72 12.25 -9.75
CA SER A 59 -22.38 11.33 -10.83
C SER A 59 -20.84 11.10 -10.96
N ALA A 60 -20.04 12.10 -10.64
CA ALA A 60 -18.59 12.00 -10.68
C ALA A 60 -17.96 11.26 -9.48
N ASN A 61 -18.67 11.14 -8.36
CA ASN A 61 -18.09 10.67 -7.10
C ASN A 61 -18.76 9.41 -6.52
N ILE A 62 -19.93 9.01 -6.98
CA ILE A 62 -20.57 7.76 -6.55
C ILE A 62 -19.78 6.56 -7.04
N LEU A 63 -19.83 5.48 -6.27
CA LEU A 63 -19.25 4.22 -6.70
C LEU A 63 -20.14 3.51 -7.73
N PRO A 64 -19.56 2.85 -8.73
CA PRO A 64 -20.28 2.02 -9.68
C PRO A 64 -21.05 0.89 -8.98
N GLU A 65 -22.14 0.42 -9.60
CA GLU A 65 -23.03 -0.59 -9.00
C GLU A 65 -22.35 -1.95 -8.78
N ASP A 66 -21.29 -2.26 -9.53
CA ASP A 66 -20.49 -3.47 -9.35
C ASP A 66 -19.61 -3.44 -8.10
N ILE A 67 -19.42 -2.24 -7.51
CA ILE A 67 -18.72 -2.06 -6.23
C ILE A 67 -19.77 -1.98 -5.09
N TYR A 68 -20.15 -3.15 -4.60
CA TYR A 68 -21.12 -3.26 -3.51
C TYR A 68 -20.50 -3.88 -2.26
N TRP A 69 -20.82 -3.31 -1.10
CA TRP A 69 -20.63 -3.92 0.21
C TRP A 69 -21.69 -3.44 1.20
N ALA A 70 -21.94 -4.24 2.20
CA ALA A 70 -22.67 -3.87 3.40
C ALA A 70 -22.13 -4.68 4.57
N TRP A 71 -21.74 -4.01 5.66
CA TRP A 71 -21.25 -4.72 6.84
C TRP A 71 -22.39 -5.35 7.62
N ASP A 72 -22.22 -6.61 8.02
CA ASP A 72 -23.19 -7.34 8.86
C ASP A 72 -23.34 -6.69 10.24
N SER A 73 -22.23 -6.12 10.75
CA SER A 73 -22.19 -5.46 12.05
C SER A 73 -21.08 -4.41 12.14
N VAL A 74 -21.27 -3.44 13.04
CA VAL A 74 -20.20 -2.47 13.38
C VAL A 74 -18.98 -3.14 13.97
N ALA A 75 -19.16 -4.26 14.68
CA ALA A 75 -18.04 -5.03 15.21
C ALA A 75 -17.15 -5.62 14.11
N ASP A 76 -17.74 -6.16 13.04
CA ASP A 76 -17.02 -6.68 11.88
C ASP A 76 -16.30 -5.58 11.12
N GLN A 77 -16.93 -4.42 10.94
CA GLN A 77 -16.31 -3.24 10.34
C GLN A 77 -15.10 -2.76 11.16
N ASN A 78 -15.23 -2.66 12.49
CA ASN A 78 -14.14 -2.26 13.37
C ASN A 78 -12.98 -3.27 13.34
N LYS A 79 -13.27 -4.56 13.37
CA LYS A 79 -12.25 -5.60 13.23
C LYS A 79 -11.48 -5.47 11.91
N TYR A 80 -12.18 -5.21 10.81
CA TYR A 80 -11.52 -4.94 9.52
C TYR A 80 -10.61 -3.72 9.58
N ARG A 81 -11.05 -2.62 10.22
CA ARG A 81 -10.24 -1.39 10.37
C ARG A 81 -8.94 -1.67 11.13
N ILE A 82 -9.02 -2.43 12.22
CA ILE A 82 -7.85 -2.83 13.02
C ILE A 82 -6.91 -3.67 12.16
N MET A 83 -7.42 -4.76 11.55
CA MET A 83 -6.60 -5.64 10.70
C MET A 83 -5.93 -4.90 9.54
N ARG A 84 -6.60 -3.90 8.95
CA ARG A 84 -6.03 -3.06 7.90
C ARG A 84 -4.90 -2.18 8.43
N LYS A 85 -5.09 -1.56 9.60
CA LYS A 85 -4.06 -0.75 10.27
C LYS A 85 -2.82 -1.60 10.54
N ASP A 86 -2.99 -2.75 11.20
CA ASP A 86 -1.91 -3.67 11.52
C ASP A 86 -1.16 -4.13 10.25
N SER A 87 -1.91 -4.45 9.19
CA SER A 87 -1.30 -4.83 7.90
C SER A 87 -0.43 -3.72 7.30
N ASN A 88 -0.83 -2.46 7.44
CA ASN A 88 -0.03 -1.34 6.95
C ASN A 88 1.20 -1.10 7.83
N GLU A 89 1.08 -1.20 9.15
CA GLU A 89 2.20 -1.11 10.08
C GLU A 89 3.26 -2.21 9.79
N PHE A 90 2.82 -3.45 9.52
CA PHE A 90 3.73 -4.52 9.11
C PHE A 90 4.43 -4.25 7.79
N LYS A 91 3.73 -3.67 6.80
CA LYS A 91 4.36 -3.28 5.53
C LYS A 91 5.42 -2.21 5.72
N ASP A 92 5.16 -1.22 6.58
CA ASP A 92 6.11 -0.14 6.84
C ASP A 92 7.32 -0.64 7.65
N LEU A 93 7.11 -1.55 8.61
CA LEU A 93 8.20 -2.25 9.30
C LEU A 93 9.06 -3.06 8.32
N ALA A 94 8.45 -3.80 7.40
CA ALA A 94 9.17 -4.58 6.40
C ALA A 94 10.04 -3.68 5.49
N LYS A 95 9.53 -2.50 5.09
CA LYS A 95 10.31 -1.50 4.33
C LYS A 95 11.49 -0.99 5.15
N ALA A 96 11.29 -0.67 6.43
CA ALA A 96 12.35 -0.19 7.32
C ALA A 96 13.46 -1.24 7.50
N VAL A 97 13.11 -2.51 7.73
CA VAL A 97 14.06 -3.61 7.83
C VAL A 97 14.85 -3.79 6.52
N SER A 98 14.16 -3.75 5.37
CA SER A 98 14.83 -3.83 4.06
C SER A 98 15.82 -2.68 3.86
N GLY A 99 15.47 -1.46 4.26
CA GLY A 99 16.37 -0.30 4.23
C GLY A 99 17.59 -0.50 5.12
N ALA A 100 17.41 -1.03 6.31
CA ALA A 100 18.53 -1.32 7.23
C ALA A 100 19.50 -2.37 6.67
N ILE A 101 18.98 -3.42 6.01
CA ILE A 101 19.80 -4.44 5.35
C ILE A 101 20.64 -3.81 4.24
N ILE A 102 20.05 -2.98 3.39
CA ILE A 102 20.77 -2.28 2.30
C ILE A 102 21.87 -1.39 2.88
N ALA A 103 21.57 -0.59 3.92
CA ALA A 103 22.54 0.27 4.57
C ALA A 103 23.72 -0.54 5.15
N ASN A 104 23.44 -1.69 5.78
CA ASN A 104 24.48 -2.58 6.30
C ASN A 104 25.36 -3.17 5.18
N HIS A 105 24.79 -3.54 4.03
CA HIS A 105 25.57 -4.00 2.88
C HIS A 105 26.49 -2.90 2.33
N ILE A 106 26.00 -1.67 2.23
CA ILE A 106 26.81 -0.52 1.80
C ILE A 106 27.96 -0.28 2.78
N ALA A 107 27.70 -0.23 4.08
CA ALA A 107 28.73 -0.06 5.11
C ALA A 107 29.78 -1.18 5.07
N SER A 108 29.34 -2.43 4.88
CA SER A 108 30.21 -3.59 4.75
C SER A 108 31.12 -3.51 3.50
N ALA A 109 30.57 -3.05 2.38
CA ALA A 109 31.34 -2.84 1.15
C ALA A 109 32.43 -1.76 1.33
N PHE A 110 32.10 -0.65 2.00
CA PHE A 110 33.08 0.38 2.33
C PHE A 110 34.19 -0.13 3.26
N ASN A 111 33.83 -0.91 4.28
CA ASN A 111 34.81 -1.52 5.18
C ASN A 111 35.72 -2.50 4.44
N ALA A 112 35.17 -3.35 3.59
CA ALA A 112 35.98 -4.26 2.76
C ALA A 112 36.94 -3.50 1.87
N ALA A 113 36.50 -2.43 1.19
CA ALA A 113 37.39 -1.60 0.35
C ALA A 113 38.51 -0.93 1.14
N ARG A 114 38.20 -0.46 2.39
CA ARG A 114 39.23 0.13 3.28
C ARG A 114 40.31 -0.89 3.69
N VAL A 115 39.88 -2.10 4.07
CA VAL A 115 40.79 -3.18 4.50
C VAL A 115 41.68 -3.60 3.31
N THR A 116 41.07 -3.78 2.14
CA THR A 116 41.81 -4.12 0.90
C THR A 116 42.87 -3.10 0.58
N LYS A 117 42.55 -1.80 0.62
CA LYS A 117 43.53 -0.73 0.36
C LYS A 117 44.69 -0.71 1.38
N LYS A 118 44.38 -1.01 2.66
CA LYS A 118 45.41 -1.06 3.72
C LYS A 118 46.36 -2.27 3.58
N ASN A 119 45.83 -3.40 3.10
CA ASN A 119 46.56 -4.68 3.02
C ASN A 119 47.16 -4.94 1.63
N LYS A 120 47.22 -3.97 0.72
CA LYS A 120 47.70 -4.12 -0.66
C LYS A 120 47.02 -5.26 -1.44
N THR A 121 45.82 -5.60 -1.06
CA THR A 121 45.02 -6.61 -1.73
C THR A 121 44.06 -5.92 -2.70
N ASP A 122 44.10 -6.30 -3.94
CA ASP A 122 43.24 -5.77 -5.00
C ASP A 122 42.11 -6.78 -5.28
N ILE A 123 40.87 -6.40 -4.99
CA ILE A 123 39.72 -7.24 -5.25
C ILE A 123 38.94 -6.62 -6.40
N GLY A 124 38.88 -7.32 -7.52
CA GLY A 124 38.14 -6.92 -8.71
C GLY A 124 36.93 -7.80 -8.88
N ILE A 125 35.77 -7.18 -9.25
CA ILE A 125 34.60 -7.88 -9.72
C ILE A 125 34.46 -7.58 -11.21
N GLY A 126 34.40 -8.61 -12.03
CA GLY A 126 34.28 -8.51 -13.48
C GLY A 126 33.33 -9.57 -14.03
N LEU A 127 33.15 -9.55 -15.34
CA LEU A 127 32.48 -10.63 -16.08
C LEU A 127 33.53 -11.33 -16.94
N ASN A 128 33.48 -12.66 -16.98
CA ASN A 128 34.30 -13.41 -17.93
C ASN A 128 33.68 -13.31 -19.34
N HIS A 129 34.35 -13.87 -20.35
CA HIS A 129 33.87 -13.87 -21.74
C HIS A 129 32.55 -14.58 -21.97
N GLU A 130 32.06 -15.34 -20.98
CA GLU A 130 30.72 -16.00 -20.98
C GLU A 130 29.69 -15.19 -20.17
N PHE A 131 29.96 -13.91 -19.81
CA PHE A 131 29.09 -13.05 -18.97
C PHE A 131 28.82 -13.61 -17.56
N LYS A 132 29.64 -14.54 -17.07
CA LYS A 132 29.54 -15.04 -15.69
C LYS A 132 30.31 -14.12 -14.75
N PRO A 133 29.80 -13.85 -13.53
CA PRO A 133 30.51 -13.02 -12.56
C PRO A 133 31.83 -13.67 -12.15
N LEU A 134 32.93 -12.89 -12.20
CA LEU A 134 34.27 -13.28 -11.81
C LEU A 134 34.72 -12.40 -10.65
N LEU A 135 35.16 -13.04 -9.56
CA LEU A 135 35.85 -12.38 -8.46
C LEU A 135 37.34 -12.59 -8.59
N THR A 136 38.10 -11.52 -8.77
CA THR A 136 39.56 -11.56 -8.79
C THR A 136 40.14 -11.01 -7.50
N CYS A 137 41.07 -11.72 -6.90
CA CYS A 137 41.81 -11.29 -5.72
C CYS A 137 43.32 -11.33 -6.03
N ASN A 138 43.95 -10.17 -6.14
CA ASN A 138 45.37 -10.03 -6.34
C ASN A 138 46.00 -9.61 -5.01
N TYR A 139 46.92 -10.41 -4.52
CA TYR A 139 47.74 -10.10 -3.33
C TYR A 139 49.16 -9.74 -3.75
N LYS A 140 49.65 -8.55 -3.37
CA LYS A 140 51.06 -8.17 -3.54
C LYS A 140 51.83 -8.51 -2.26
N PHE A 141 52.73 -9.43 -2.38
CA PHE A 141 53.72 -9.76 -1.33
C PHE A 141 54.66 -8.59 -1.07
#